data_19a10d99a66677c1502c67f80ba6466a
#
_entry.id   19a10d99a66677c1502c67f80ba6466a
#
_cell.length_a   1.000
_cell.length_b   1.000
_cell.length_c   1.000
_cell.angle_alpha   90.00
_cell.angle_beta   90.00
_cell.angle_gamma   90.00
#
_symmetry.space_group_name_H-M   'P 1'
#
loop_
_entity.id
_entity.type
_entity.pdbx_description
1 polymer ?
#
loop_
_entity_poly.entity_id
_entity_poly.type
_entity_poly.pdbx_seq_one_letter_code
_entity_poly.pdbx_strand_id
1 'polypeptide(L)'
;QDSTNIGWVFWPAIQAAPCFIHKKLTGENVPALIPAAIDQDPYWRVTRDIAQKLGYYKPAQIHCRFLPGLGSGGKMSASLPETSIFTMDQPDAVKKKIWNAFTGGKGTAAEQRKEGADPDVCSIFQYYFFLFEEDTAKLVERERKCRGGEMLCGECKKDIAEKLNVFLGQHQERREKAKDI
;
A
#
# COMPACT_ATOMS: atom_id res chain seq x y z
N GLN A 1 5.07 -24.74 -20.02
CA GLN A 1 6.14 -23.95 -20.68
C GLN A 1 7.45 -24.33 -20.01
N ASP A 2 8.42 -24.78 -20.77
CA ASP A 2 9.69 -25.38 -20.31
C ASP A 2 10.66 -24.37 -19.65
N SER A 3 10.24 -23.09 -19.47
CA SER A 3 11.06 -22.02 -18.91
C SER A 3 10.53 -21.45 -17.58
N THR A 4 9.59 -22.11 -16.92
CA THR A 4 9.07 -21.62 -15.61
C THR A 4 10.14 -21.77 -14.55
N ASN A 5 10.51 -20.66 -13.90
CA ASN A 5 11.46 -20.67 -12.79
C ASN A 5 10.88 -21.52 -11.65
N ILE A 6 11.67 -22.47 -11.16
CA ILE A 6 11.27 -23.38 -10.06
C ILE A 6 10.83 -22.64 -8.79
N GLY A 7 11.36 -21.45 -8.55
CA GLY A 7 10.95 -20.59 -7.45
C GLY A 7 9.46 -20.23 -7.50
N TRP A 8 8.89 -20.03 -8.69
CA TRP A 8 7.46 -19.79 -8.85
C TRP A 8 6.61 -21.00 -8.49
N VAL A 9 7.11 -22.20 -8.76
CA VAL A 9 6.41 -23.45 -8.43
C VAL A 9 6.39 -23.68 -6.90
N PHE A 10 7.49 -23.35 -6.21
CA PHE A 10 7.60 -23.50 -4.76
C PHE A 10 7.06 -22.33 -3.94
N TRP A 11 6.81 -21.18 -4.57
CA TRP A 11 6.32 -20.00 -3.88
C TRP A 11 5.07 -20.25 -3.00
N PRO A 12 4.01 -20.94 -3.49
CA PRO A 12 2.82 -21.20 -2.69
C PRO A 12 3.12 -21.99 -1.41
N ALA A 13 4.07 -22.93 -1.45
CA ALA A 13 4.46 -23.71 -0.29
C ALA A 13 5.17 -22.86 0.77
N ILE A 14 6.08 -21.96 0.36
CA ILE A 14 6.76 -21.03 1.27
C ILE A 14 5.76 -20.05 1.86
N GLN A 15 4.85 -19.53 1.05
CA GLN A 15 3.82 -18.58 1.48
C GLN A 15 2.83 -19.22 2.47
N ALA A 16 2.57 -20.50 2.37
CA ALA A 16 1.70 -21.22 3.30
C ALA A 16 2.32 -21.45 4.70
N ALA A 17 3.63 -21.41 4.81
CA ALA A 17 4.35 -21.74 6.05
C ALA A 17 3.87 -20.97 7.30
N PRO A 18 3.59 -19.65 7.26
CA PRO A 18 3.07 -18.92 8.41
C PRO A 18 1.76 -19.47 8.98
N CYS A 19 0.94 -20.12 8.15
CA CYS A 19 -0.32 -20.73 8.60
C CYS A 19 -0.13 -21.96 9.47
N PHE A 20 1.04 -22.61 9.40
CA PHE A 20 1.28 -23.93 9.99
C PHE A 20 2.44 -23.95 10.99
N ILE A 21 3.28 -22.91 10.98
CA ILE A 21 4.53 -22.88 11.74
C ILE A 21 4.31 -22.96 13.26
N HIS A 22 3.21 -22.40 13.77
CA HIS A 22 2.90 -22.44 15.20
C HIS A 22 2.88 -23.88 15.73
N LYS A 23 2.13 -24.77 15.07
CA LYS A 23 2.08 -26.19 15.47
C LYS A 23 3.45 -26.85 15.43
N LYS A 24 4.29 -26.47 14.45
CA LYS A 24 5.65 -27.03 14.35
C LYS A 24 6.53 -26.60 15.51
N LEU A 25 6.39 -25.36 15.98
CA LEU A 25 7.21 -24.80 17.05
C LEU A 25 6.70 -25.17 18.45
N THR A 26 5.40 -25.21 18.66
CA THR A 26 4.78 -25.37 19.99
C THR A 26 4.09 -26.73 20.21
N GLY A 27 3.85 -27.48 19.12
CA GLY A 27 3.00 -28.68 19.14
C GLY A 27 1.49 -28.40 19.12
N GLU A 28 1.07 -27.16 19.32
CA GLU A 28 -0.32 -26.76 19.40
C GLU A 28 -0.87 -26.31 18.03
N ASN A 29 -1.99 -26.92 17.62
CA ASN A 29 -2.66 -26.57 16.38
C ASN A 29 -3.67 -25.44 16.63
N VAL A 30 -3.36 -24.24 16.17
CA VAL A 30 -4.21 -23.04 16.34
C VAL A 30 -4.72 -22.52 15.00
N PRO A 31 -5.91 -21.89 14.96
CA PRO A 31 -6.35 -21.15 13.76
C PRO A 31 -5.41 -20.01 13.43
N ALA A 32 -5.15 -19.81 12.14
CA ALA A 32 -4.35 -18.70 11.65
C ALA A 32 -5.22 -17.67 10.92
N LEU A 33 -4.95 -16.39 11.15
CA LEU A 33 -5.54 -15.25 10.42
C LEU A 33 -4.44 -14.51 9.68
N ILE A 34 -4.54 -14.46 8.37
CA ILE A 34 -3.50 -13.88 7.50
C ILE A 34 -4.03 -12.64 6.79
N PRO A 35 -3.55 -11.44 7.12
CA PRO A 35 -3.78 -10.26 6.29
C PRO A 35 -2.91 -10.35 5.04
N ALA A 36 -3.51 -10.21 3.87
CA ALA A 36 -2.81 -10.25 2.59
C ALA A 36 -3.53 -9.41 1.54
N ALA A 37 -2.79 -8.90 0.56
CA ALA A 37 -3.39 -8.25 -0.57
C ALA A 37 -4.17 -9.26 -1.43
N ILE A 38 -5.19 -8.77 -2.13
CA ILE A 38 -6.15 -9.62 -2.87
C ILE A 38 -5.49 -10.46 -3.97
N ASP A 39 -4.37 -10.03 -4.54
CA ASP A 39 -3.61 -10.77 -5.55
C ASP A 39 -3.02 -12.08 -5.03
N GLN A 40 -2.91 -12.22 -3.71
CA GLN A 40 -2.41 -13.43 -3.06
C GLN A 40 -3.51 -14.50 -2.87
N ASP A 41 -4.78 -14.18 -3.12
CA ASP A 41 -5.91 -15.10 -2.93
C ASP A 41 -5.76 -16.46 -3.64
N PRO A 42 -5.27 -16.56 -4.89
CA PRO A 42 -5.09 -17.85 -5.54
C PRO A 42 -4.20 -18.82 -4.76
N TYR A 43 -3.14 -18.32 -4.13
CA TYR A 43 -2.23 -19.17 -3.32
C TYR A 43 -2.85 -19.57 -1.99
N TRP A 44 -3.63 -18.69 -1.38
CA TRP A 44 -4.35 -18.99 -0.15
C TRP A 44 -5.47 -19.99 -0.35
N ARG A 45 -6.12 -20.02 -1.52
CA ARG A 45 -7.10 -21.07 -1.85
C ARG A 45 -6.45 -22.44 -1.83
N VAL A 46 -5.30 -22.60 -2.49
CA VAL A 46 -4.53 -23.85 -2.45
C VAL A 46 -4.15 -24.22 -1.01
N THR A 47 -3.65 -23.25 -0.23
CA THR A 47 -3.31 -23.48 1.19
C THR A 47 -4.50 -23.98 1.98
N ARG A 48 -5.68 -23.42 1.81
CA ARG A 48 -6.93 -23.83 2.49
C ARG A 48 -7.38 -25.24 2.06
N ASP A 49 -7.20 -25.57 0.79
CA ASP A 49 -7.60 -26.90 0.26
C ASP A 49 -6.73 -28.04 0.81
N ILE A 50 -5.46 -27.77 1.07
CA ILE A 50 -4.54 -28.77 1.61
C ILE A 50 -4.49 -28.81 3.14
N ALA A 51 -4.85 -27.72 3.83
CA ALA A 51 -4.69 -27.58 5.28
C ALA A 51 -5.26 -28.76 6.07
N GLN A 52 -6.50 -29.14 5.81
CA GLN A 52 -7.15 -30.25 6.50
C GLN A 52 -6.50 -31.60 6.21
N LYS A 53 -6.01 -31.82 4.98
CA LYS A 53 -5.31 -33.05 4.60
C LYS A 53 -3.99 -33.20 5.36
N LEU A 54 -3.37 -32.06 5.74
CA LEU A 54 -2.14 -32.00 6.53
C LEU A 54 -2.39 -31.94 8.04
N GLY A 55 -3.64 -32.02 8.49
CA GLY A 55 -4.02 -32.01 9.91
C GLY A 55 -3.93 -30.61 10.54
N TYR A 56 -4.15 -29.55 9.74
CA TYR A 56 -4.20 -28.15 10.21
C TYR A 56 -5.58 -27.52 10.03
N TYR A 57 -5.86 -26.46 10.77
CA TYR A 57 -7.02 -25.61 10.50
C TYR A 57 -6.87 -24.87 9.17
N LYS A 58 -7.98 -24.66 8.49
CA LYS A 58 -8.00 -23.79 7.32
C LYS A 58 -7.73 -22.35 7.76
N PRO A 59 -6.73 -21.66 7.22
CA PRO A 59 -6.48 -20.28 7.59
C PRO A 59 -7.62 -19.36 7.14
N ALA A 60 -7.93 -18.37 7.95
CA ALA A 60 -8.78 -17.24 7.58
C ALA A 60 -7.92 -16.11 6.97
N GLN A 61 -8.54 -15.24 6.19
CA GLN A 61 -7.85 -14.15 5.51
C GLN A 61 -8.57 -12.84 5.67
N ILE A 62 -7.77 -11.77 5.79
CA ILE A 62 -8.22 -10.39 5.60
C ILE A 62 -7.63 -9.92 4.28
N HIS A 63 -8.49 -9.64 3.30
CA HIS A 63 -8.06 -9.13 2.01
C HIS A 63 -7.85 -7.62 2.09
N CYS A 64 -6.60 -7.19 1.96
CA CYS A 64 -6.23 -5.78 1.93
C CYS A 64 -6.26 -5.24 0.50
N ARG A 65 -6.72 -4.01 0.34
CA ARG A 65 -6.59 -3.27 -0.91
C ARG A 65 -5.14 -2.82 -1.10
N PHE A 66 -4.73 -2.65 -2.37
CA PHE A 66 -3.42 -2.09 -2.66
C PHE A 66 -3.37 -0.59 -2.40
N LEU A 67 -2.29 -0.14 -1.77
CA LEU A 67 -1.88 1.25 -1.86
C LEU A 67 -1.29 1.46 -3.26
N PRO A 68 -1.85 2.34 -4.10
CA PRO A 68 -1.34 2.54 -5.45
C PRO A 68 0.02 3.26 -5.41
N GLY A 69 0.81 3.03 -6.46
CA GLY A 69 2.01 3.80 -6.73
C GLY A 69 1.71 5.24 -7.16
N LEU A 70 2.73 6.08 -7.19
CA LEU A 70 2.61 7.51 -7.55
C LEU A 70 2.37 7.74 -9.05
N GLY A 71 2.66 6.76 -9.90
CA GLY A 71 2.45 6.84 -11.34
C GLY A 71 1.03 6.51 -11.78
N SER A 72 0.69 6.84 -13.02
CA SER A 72 -0.62 6.56 -13.63
C SER A 72 -0.96 5.07 -13.76
N GLY A 73 0.04 4.19 -13.71
CA GLY A 73 -0.14 2.72 -13.78
C GLY A 73 -0.64 2.09 -12.48
N GLY A 74 -0.81 2.86 -11.41
CA GLY A 74 -1.37 2.41 -10.14
C GLY A 74 -0.55 1.38 -9.37
N LYS A 75 0.56 0.86 -9.89
CA LYS A 75 1.39 -0.16 -9.22
C LYS A 75 2.67 0.46 -8.69
N MET A 76 2.99 0.18 -7.41
CA MET A 76 4.33 0.40 -6.88
C MET A 76 5.31 -0.62 -7.44
N SER A 77 6.50 -0.18 -7.82
CA SER A 77 7.55 -1.08 -8.29
C SER A 77 8.92 -0.64 -7.80
N ALA A 78 9.68 -1.55 -7.22
CA ALA A 78 11.06 -1.28 -6.82
C ALA A 78 11.98 -1.04 -8.04
N SER A 79 11.62 -1.56 -9.21
CA SER A 79 12.33 -1.32 -10.47
C SER A 79 12.02 0.04 -11.11
N LEU A 80 10.98 0.73 -10.61
CA LEU A 80 10.59 2.10 -11.00
C LEU A 80 10.52 2.98 -9.74
N PRO A 81 11.68 3.40 -9.22
CA PRO A 81 11.77 4.05 -7.89
C PRO A 81 10.93 5.33 -7.75
N GLU A 82 10.66 6.02 -8.85
CA GLU A 82 9.83 7.23 -8.90
C GLU A 82 8.35 6.95 -8.60
N THR A 83 7.91 5.70 -8.73
CA THR A 83 6.53 5.29 -8.44
C THR A 83 6.28 4.97 -6.97
N SER A 84 7.32 4.99 -6.15
CA SER A 84 7.27 4.52 -4.76
C SER A 84 7.95 5.49 -3.81
N ILE A 85 7.38 5.65 -2.61
CA ILE A 85 8.07 6.29 -1.49
C ILE A 85 8.77 5.21 -0.68
N PHE A 86 10.08 5.32 -0.55
CA PHE A 86 10.87 4.40 0.27
C PHE A 86 11.07 4.97 1.68
N THR A 87 11.17 4.08 2.66
CA THR A 87 11.37 4.49 4.07
C THR A 87 12.68 5.23 4.31
N MET A 88 13.62 5.14 3.37
CA MET A 88 14.92 5.84 3.41
C MET A 88 14.99 7.08 2.51
N ASP A 89 13.90 7.44 1.83
CA ASP A 89 13.87 8.65 1.01
C ASP A 89 14.13 9.90 1.87
N GLN A 90 15.00 10.76 1.36
CA GLN A 90 15.26 12.05 1.98
C GLN A 90 14.14 13.05 1.67
N PRO A 91 13.94 14.10 2.48
CA PRO A 91 12.82 15.01 2.33
C PRO A 91 12.65 15.62 0.93
N ASP A 92 13.75 15.95 0.25
CA ASP A 92 13.69 16.51 -1.09
C ASP A 92 13.32 15.48 -2.16
N ALA A 93 13.75 14.23 -1.98
CA ALA A 93 13.33 13.13 -2.84
C ALA A 93 11.81 12.87 -2.71
N VAL A 94 11.29 12.87 -1.49
CA VAL A 94 9.85 12.76 -1.22
C VAL A 94 9.08 13.89 -1.90
N LYS A 95 9.50 15.14 -1.70
CA LYS A 95 8.86 16.30 -2.34
C LYS A 95 8.84 16.16 -3.86
N LYS A 96 9.97 15.78 -4.47
CA LYS A 96 10.09 15.60 -5.93
C LYS A 96 9.15 14.51 -6.43
N LYS A 97 9.11 13.34 -5.77
CA LYS A 97 8.24 12.23 -6.12
C LYS A 97 6.76 12.60 -6.01
N ILE A 98 6.37 13.23 -4.91
CA ILE A 98 4.99 13.69 -4.70
C ILE A 98 4.60 14.77 -5.71
N TRP A 99 5.52 15.69 -6.05
CA TRP A 99 5.22 16.71 -7.04
C TRP A 99 4.92 16.12 -8.42
N ASN A 100 5.63 15.08 -8.80
CA ASN A 100 5.45 14.34 -10.06
C ASN A 100 4.36 13.28 -10.01
N ALA A 101 3.75 13.04 -8.85
CA ALA A 101 2.72 12.02 -8.69
C ALA A 101 1.51 12.29 -9.59
N PHE A 102 0.95 11.22 -10.14
CA PHE A 102 -0.27 11.26 -10.90
C PHE A 102 -1.46 11.69 -10.04
N THR A 103 -2.27 12.59 -10.57
CA THR A 103 -3.49 13.07 -9.91
C THR A 103 -4.64 13.13 -10.91
N GLY A 104 -5.87 13.12 -10.43
CA GLY A 104 -7.05 13.33 -11.26
C GLY A 104 -7.33 14.81 -11.58
N GLY A 105 -6.33 15.69 -11.46
CA GLY A 105 -6.44 17.12 -11.75
C GLY A 105 -6.57 17.42 -13.24
N LYS A 106 -6.86 18.68 -13.54
CA LYS A 106 -6.99 19.23 -14.91
C LYS A 106 -5.67 19.86 -15.35
N GLY A 107 -5.60 20.22 -16.66
CA GLY A 107 -4.40 20.82 -17.25
C GLY A 107 -4.00 22.16 -16.64
N THR A 108 -4.97 22.94 -16.19
CA THR A 108 -4.74 24.25 -15.53
C THR A 108 -5.52 24.36 -14.21
N ALA A 109 -5.03 25.23 -13.32
CA ALA A 109 -5.73 25.53 -12.07
C ALA A 109 -7.12 26.15 -12.30
N ALA A 110 -7.28 26.94 -13.36
CA ALA A 110 -8.55 27.57 -13.72
C ALA A 110 -9.58 26.50 -14.14
N GLU A 111 -9.19 25.57 -14.99
CA GLU A 111 -10.04 24.44 -15.38
C GLU A 111 -10.40 23.57 -14.17
N GLN A 112 -9.42 23.26 -13.31
CA GLN A 112 -9.70 22.47 -12.12
C GLN A 112 -10.65 23.17 -11.14
N ARG A 113 -10.54 24.48 -10.98
CA ARG A 113 -11.50 25.25 -10.16
C ARG A 113 -12.91 25.22 -10.72
N LYS A 114 -13.04 25.17 -12.05
CA LYS A 114 -14.34 25.16 -12.73
C LYS A 114 -14.97 23.76 -12.76
N GLU A 115 -14.18 22.73 -13.02
CA GLU A 115 -14.64 21.38 -13.34
C GLU A 115 -14.39 20.37 -12.21
N GLY A 116 -13.60 20.74 -11.20
CA GLY A 116 -13.13 19.84 -10.18
C GLY A 116 -12.04 18.88 -10.66
N ALA A 117 -11.69 17.93 -9.80
CA ALA A 117 -10.75 16.86 -10.08
C ALA A 117 -11.36 15.50 -9.70
N ASP A 118 -10.74 14.42 -10.18
CA ASP A 118 -11.17 13.05 -9.88
C ASP A 118 -10.28 12.41 -8.80
N PRO A 119 -10.78 12.29 -7.56
CA PRO A 119 -10.04 11.64 -6.48
C PRO A 119 -9.92 10.12 -6.66
N ASP A 120 -10.78 9.45 -7.44
CA ASP A 120 -10.80 8.00 -7.56
C ASP A 120 -9.54 7.47 -8.25
N VAL A 121 -9.00 8.24 -9.20
CA VAL A 121 -7.76 7.92 -9.91
C VAL A 121 -6.52 8.58 -9.31
N CYS A 122 -6.70 9.41 -8.27
CA CYS A 122 -5.64 10.25 -7.71
C CYS A 122 -4.78 9.49 -6.70
N SER A 123 -3.50 9.25 -7.02
CA SER A 123 -2.55 8.62 -6.10
C SER A 123 -2.45 9.37 -4.76
N ILE A 124 -2.46 10.70 -4.80
CA ILE A 124 -2.36 11.55 -3.60
C ILE A 124 -3.57 11.35 -2.68
N PHE A 125 -4.78 11.29 -3.24
CA PHE A 125 -5.98 11.03 -2.45
C PHE A 125 -5.93 9.64 -1.79
N GLN A 126 -5.39 8.63 -2.49
CA GLN A 126 -5.23 7.29 -1.93
C GLN A 126 -4.27 7.26 -0.73
N TYR A 127 -3.23 8.10 -0.72
CA TYR A 127 -2.35 8.22 0.45
C TYR A 127 -3.08 8.79 1.68
N TYR A 128 -4.00 9.75 1.50
CA TYR A 128 -4.89 10.18 2.60
C TYR A 128 -5.80 9.06 3.06
N PHE A 129 -6.45 8.39 2.12
CA PHE A 129 -7.39 7.31 2.41
C PHE A 129 -6.75 6.16 3.20
N PHE A 130 -5.54 5.74 2.83
CA PHE A 130 -4.91 4.57 3.43
C PHE A 130 -4.05 4.88 4.66
N LEU A 131 -3.44 6.07 4.75
CA LEU A 131 -2.33 6.30 5.67
C LEU A 131 -2.44 7.56 6.54
N PHE A 132 -3.01 8.65 6.02
CA PHE A 132 -2.82 9.96 6.65
C PHE A 132 -4.08 10.67 7.10
N GLU A 133 -5.27 10.13 6.83
CA GLU A 133 -6.51 10.70 7.34
C GLU A 133 -7.35 9.62 8.03
N GLU A 134 -7.31 9.64 9.36
CA GLU A 134 -8.06 8.69 10.20
C GLU A 134 -9.53 9.12 10.38
N ASP A 135 -9.80 10.41 10.20
CA ASP A 135 -11.15 10.96 10.33
C ASP A 135 -11.89 10.86 9.00
N THR A 136 -12.86 9.94 8.96
CA THR A 136 -13.70 9.71 7.76
C THR A 136 -14.44 10.98 7.32
N ALA A 137 -14.89 11.84 8.25
CA ALA A 137 -15.60 13.07 7.89
C ALA A 137 -14.66 14.06 7.17
N LYS A 138 -13.41 14.17 7.62
CA LYS A 138 -12.39 14.99 6.93
C LYS A 138 -12.02 14.43 5.58
N LEU A 139 -11.95 13.10 5.45
CA LEU A 139 -11.67 12.45 4.16
C LEU A 139 -12.80 12.73 3.16
N VAL A 140 -14.04 12.57 3.56
CA VAL A 140 -15.23 12.87 2.74
C VAL A 140 -15.28 14.36 2.34
N GLU A 141 -14.97 15.27 3.27
CA GLU A 141 -14.91 16.69 2.97
C GLU A 141 -13.77 17.04 2.00
N ARG A 142 -12.61 16.37 2.12
CA ARG A 142 -11.50 16.50 1.15
C ARG A 142 -11.92 16.03 -0.24
N GLU A 143 -12.62 14.91 -0.32
CA GLU A 143 -13.17 14.39 -1.57
C GLU A 143 -14.14 15.38 -2.20
N ARG A 144 -15.10 15.89 -1.41
CA ARG A 144 -16.09 16.90 -1.87
C ARG A 144 -15.37 18.14 -2.43
N LYS A 145 -14.41 18.69 -1.70
CA LYS A 145 -13.62 19.88 -2.13
C LYS A 145 -12.84 19.61 -3.41
N CYS A 146 -12.26 18.41 -3.53
CA CYS A 146 -11.53 18.01 -4.72
C CYS A 146 -12.44 17.96 -5.94
N ARG A 147 -13.60 17.26 -5.85
CA ARG A 147 -14.59 17.16 -6.92
C ARG A 147 -15.24 18.49 -7.26
N GLY A 148 -15.38 19.38 -6.27
CA GLY A 148 -15.95 20.71 -6.45
C GLY A 148 -14.96 21.79 -6.93
N GLY A 149 -13.67 21.45 -7.13
CA GLY A 149 -12.66 22.43 -7.55
C GLY A 149 -12.23 23.42 -6.46
N GLU A 150 -12.70 23.25 -5.23
CA GLU A 150 -12.36 24.11 -4.09
C GLU A 150 -10.92 23.87 -3.60
N MET A 151 -10.37 22.67 -3.88
CA MET A 151 -9.01 22.27 -3.50
C MET A 151 -8.19 21.93 -4.75
N LEU A 152 -7.01 22.51 -4.86
CA LEU A 152 -6.09 22.25 -5.98
C LEU A 152 -5.11 21.11 -5.67
N CYS A 153 -4.71 20.38 -6.72
CA CYS A 153 -3.74 19.29 -6.58
C CYS A 153 -2.42 19.70 -5.95
N GLY A 154 -1.94 20.94 -6.23
CA GLY A 154 -0.73 21.47 -5.62
C GLY A 154 -0.82 21.61 -4.11
N GLU A 155 -1.97 22.02 -3.58
CA GLU A 155 -2.23 22.13 -2.15
C GLU A 155 -2.20 20.74 -1.47
N CYS A 156 -2.88 19.75 -2.08
CA CYS A 156 -2.82 18.36 -1.61
C CYS A 156 -1.41 17.79 -1.64
N LYS A 157 -0.66 18.02 -2.73
CA LYS A 157 0.73 17.55 -2.86
C LYS A 157 1.64 18.15 -1.80
N LYS A 158 1.50 19.44 -1.50
CA LYS A 158 2.28 20.08 -0.45
C LYS A 158 1.99 19.46 0.92
N ASP A 159 0.71 19.38 1.31
CA ASP A 159 0.31 18.84 2.61
C ASP A 159 0.76 17.38 2.78
N ILE A 160 0.55 16.51 1.77
CA ILE A 160 0.95 15.11 1.88
C ILE A 160 2.48 14.94 1.94
N ALA A 161 3.25 15.77 1.23
CA ALA A 161 4.71 15.73 1.29
C ALA A 161 5.23 16.11 2.69
N GLU A 162 4.60 17.07 3.35
CA GLU A 162 4.92 17.45 4.73
C GLU A 162 4.61 16.30 5.70
N LYS A 163 3.43 15.69 5.61
CA LYS A 163 3.04 14.53 6.44
C LYS A 163 3.96 13.33 6.24
N LEU A 164 4.30 13.02 5.00
CA LEU A 164 5.26 11.97 4.67
C LEU A 164 6.64 12.23 5.27
N ASN A 165 7.16 13.46 5.16
CA ASN A 165 8.45 13.80 5.70
C ASN A 165 8.49 13.67 7.23
N VAL A 166 7.43 14.06 7.93
CA VAL A 166 7.32 13.85 9.39
C VAL A 166 7.30 12.36 9.72
N PHE A 167 6.48 11.59 9.03
CA PHE A 167 6.36 10.14 9.25
C PHE A 167 7.69 9.41 9.00
N LEU A 168 8.34 9.70 7.86
CA LEU A 168 9.61 9.07 7.50
C LEU A 168 10.76 9.49 8.42
N GLY A 169 10.81 10.77 8.82
CA GLY A 169 11.80 11.25 9.78
C GLY A 169 11.72 10.49 11.12
N GLN A 170 10.51 10.36 11.66
CA GLN A 170 10.29 9.57 12.88
C GLN A 170 10.66 8.08 12.71
N HIS A 171 10.37 7.50 11.54
CA HIS A 171 10.74 6.12 11.24
C HIS A 171 12.27 5.98 11.18
N GLN A 172 12.96 6.87 10.48
CA GLN A 172 14.42 6.86 10.34
C GLN A 172 15.13 7.03 11.69
N GLU A 173 14.64 7.92 12.54
CA GLU A 173 15.15 8.08 13.91
C GLU A 173 15.00 6.80 14.75
N ARG A 174 13.82 6.16 14.70
CA ARG A 174 13.58 4.90 15.42
C ARG A 174 14.47 3.77 14.90
N ARG A 175 14.67 3.72 13.59
CA ARG A 175 15.56 2.75 12.94
C ARG A 175 17.01 2.91 13.38
N GLU A 176 17.50 4.17 13.45
CA GLU A 176 18.87 4.40 13.95
C GLU A 176 19.03 3.94 15.40
N LYS A 177 18.08 4.26 16.28
CA LYS A 177 18.08 3.79 17.67
C LYS A 177 18.03 2.25 17.80
N ALA A 178 17.40 1.56 16.86
CA ALA A 178 17.29 0.10 16.88
C ALA A 178 18.59 -0.61 16.46
N LYS A 179 19.60 0.09 15.92
CA LYS A 179 20.89 -0.51 15.58
C LYS A 179 21.75 -0.84 16.82
N ASP A 180 21.42 -0.24 17.95
CA ASP A 180 22.16 -0.40 19.21
C ASP A 180 21.55 -1.49 20.11
N ILE A 181 20.52 -2.20 19.61
CA ILE A 181 19.84 -3.34 20.27
C ILE A 181 20.32 -4.66 19.68
#